data_09164e0b62aebe3d52c2a4d776b1a721
#
_entry.id   09164e0b62aebe3d52c2a4d776b1a721
#
_cell.length_a   1.000
_cell.length_b   1.000
_cell.length_c   1.000
_cell.angle_alpha   90.00
_cell.angle_beta   90.00
_cell.angle_gamma   90.00
#
_symmetry.space_group_name_H-M   'P 1'
#
loop_
_entity.id
_entity.type
_entity.pdbx_description
1 polymer ?
#
loop_
_entity_poly.entity_id
_entity_poly.type
_entity_poly.pdbx_seq_one_letter_code
_entity_poly.pdbx_strand_id
1 'polypeptide(L)' 'MNLENVIYKLRRALDSRINQLSISITSGGVDNMETYKYIIGQINALEATKQELSNLLNEKEQNEGTVVDINTKNSFTK' A
#
# COMPACT_ATOMS: atom_id res chain seq x y z
N MET A 1 -3.66 -15.53 15.34
CA MET A 1 -2.91 -14.53 14.62
C MET A 1 -3.75 -13.29 14.44
N ASN A 2 -3.13 -12.13 14.58
CA ASN A 2 -3.83 -10.88 14.49
C ASN A 2 -3.78 -10.37 13.05
N LEU A 3 -4.92 -10.10 12.46
CA LEU A 3 -5.00 -9.66 11.07
C LEU A 3 -4.28 -8.32 10.88
N GLU A 4 -4.45 -7.41 11.80
CA GLU A 4 -3.78 -6.11 11.71
C GLU A 4 -2.27 -6.26 11.71
N ASN A 5 -1.76 -7.20 12.47
CA ASN A 5 -0.33 -7.46 12.51
C ASN A 5 0.16 -8.03 11.18
N VAL A 6 -0.64 -8.90 10.57
CA VAL A 6 -0.30 -9.45 9.26
C VAL A 6 -0.27 -8.33 8.22
N ILE A 7 -1.26 -7.45 8.25
CA ILE A 7 -1.31 -6.33 7.31
C ILE A 7 -0.13 -5.40 7.51
N TYR A 8 0.22 -5.12 8.74
CA TYR A 8 1.38 -4.27 9.05
C TYR A 8 2.67 -4.89 8.50
N LYS A 9 2.84 -6.19 8.69
CA LYS A 9 4.04 -6.85 8.18
C LYS A 9 4.07 -6.86 6.66
N LEU A 10 2.92 -7.01 6.03
CA LEU A 10 2.86 -6.97 4.57
C LEU A 10 3.23 -5.58 4.06
N ARG A 11 2.73 -4.52 4.70
CA ARG A 11 3.11 -3.18 4.31
C ARG A 11 4.61 -2.97 4.43
N ARG A 12 5.21 -3.47 5.49
CA ARG A 12 6.66 -3.34 5.66
C ARG A 12 7.41 -4.10 4.58
N ALA A 13 6.90 -5.25 4.19
CA ALA A 13 7.52 -6.01 3.11
C ALA A 13 7.44 -5.26 1.79
N LEU A 14 6.30 -4.60 1.53
CA LEU A 14 6.15 -3.79 0.32
C LEU A 14 7.10 -2.60 0.33
N ASP A 15 7.21 -1.91 1.47
CA ASP A 15 8.14 -0.79 1.59
C ASP A 15 9.57 -1.24 1.36
N SER A 16 9.94 -2.38 1.90
CA SER A 16 11.28 -2.92 1.73
C SER A 16 11.58 -3.20 0.26
N ARG A 17 10.61 -3.78 -0.45
CA ARG A 17 10.77 -4.10 -1.85
C ARG A 17 10.90 -2.82 -2.68
N ILE A 18 10.06 -1.83 -2.40
CA ILE A 18 10.13 -0.55 -3.09
C ILE A 18 11.49 0.09 -2.88
N ASN A 19 11.97 0.04 -1.65
CA ASN A 19 13.26 0.63 -1.31
C ASN A 19 14.40 -0.07 -2.04
N GLN A 20 14.38 -1.39 -2.11
CA GLN A 20 15.40 -2.14 -2.83
C GLN A 20 15.43 -1.78 -4.31
N LEU A 21 14.25 -1.65 -4.92
CA LEU A 21 14.15 -1.28 -6.32
C LEU A 21 14.64 0.14 -6.55
N SER A 22 14.31 1.04 -5.63
CA SER A 22 14.76 2.44 -5.74
C SER A 22 16.28 2.53 -5.63
N ILE A 23 16.87 1.75 -4.74
CA ILE A 23 18.32 1.73 -4.58
C ILE A 23 18.99 1.23 -5.87
N SER A 24 18.42 0.22 -6.52
CA SER A 24 19.01 -0.30 -7.74
C SER A 24 19.04 0.74 -8.85
N ILE A 25 18.08 1.67 -8.86
CA ILE A 25 18.09 2.76 -9.83
C ILE A 25 19.12 3.81 -9.46
N THR A 26 19.17 4.20 -8.20
CA THR A 26 19.97 5.33 -7.78
C THR A 26 21.45 4.96 -7.59
N SER A 27 21.75 3.68 -7.47
CA SER A 27 23.12 3.23 -7.25
C SER A 27 23.92 3.05 -8.53
N GLY A 28 23.30 3.30 -9.69
CA GLY A 28 24.01 3.15 -10.95
C GLY A 28 23.98 1.75 -11.50
N GLY A 29 23.18 0.87 -10.92
CA GLY A 29 23.09 -0.51 -11.39
C GLY A 29 22.23 -0.69 -12.62
N VAL A 30 21.54 0.39 -13.06
CA VAL A 30 20.67 0.32 -14.21
C VAL A 30 21.29 1.17 -15.31
N ASP A 31 21.63 0.53 -16.43
CA ASP A 31 22.34 1.21 -17.48
C ASP A 31 21.60 1.25 -18.81
N ASN A 32 20.35 0.87 -18.86
CA ASN A 32 19.58 0.98 -20.09
C ASN A 32 18.11 1.32 -19.77
N MET A 33 17.45 1.87 -20.76
CA MET A 33 16.10 2.41 -20.57
C MET A 33 15.07 1.32 -20.34
N GLU A 34 15.25 0.17 -20.96
CA GLU A 34 14.28 -0.90 -20.78
C GLU A 34 14.26 -1.40 -19.34
N THR A 35 15.43 -1.61 -18.77
CA THR A 35 15.53 -2.05 -17.39
C THR A 35 15.01 -0.95 -16.45
N TYR A 36 15.31 0.29 -16.75
CA TYR A 36 14.83 1.42 -15.96
C TYR A 36 13.29 1.43 -15.93
N LYS A 37 12.67 1.32 -17.12
CA LYS A 37 11.20 1.35 -17.20
C LYS A 37 10.58 0.16 -16.49
N TYR A 38 11.22 -1.01 -16.58
CA TYR A 38 10.73 -2.20 -15.90
C TYR A 38 10.72 -2.00 -14.39
N ILE A 39 11.80 -1.46 -13.85
CA ILE A 39 11.91 -1.24 -12.41
C ILE A 39 10.93 -0.16 -11.96
N ILE A 40 10.80 0.92 -12.73
CA ILE A 40 9.83 1.97 -12.40
C ILE A 40 8.41 1.40 -12.41
N GLY A 41 8.10 0.53 -13.37
CA GLY A 41 6.79 -0.13 -13.40
C GLY A 41 6.54 -0.97 -12.18
N GLN A 42 7.57 -1.69 -11.71
CA GLN A 42 7.43 -2.48 -10.49
C GLN A 42 7.22 -1.60 -9.27
N ILE A 43 7.96 -0.50 -9.17
CA ILE A 43 7.80 0.42 -8.06
C ILE A 43 6.38 0.98 -8.06
N ASN A 44 5.90 1.41 -9.23
CA ASN A 44 4.54 1.96 -9.33
C ASN A 44 3.49 0.94 -8.93
N ALA A 45 3.66 -0.31 -9.35
CA ALA A 45 2.70 -1.37 -9.00
C ALA A 45 2.72 -1.64 -7.50
N LEU A 46 3.89 -1.64 -6.88
CA LEU A 46 4.00 -1.88 -5.45
C LEU A 46 3.44 -0.70 -4.65
N GLU A 47 3.64 0.53 -5.14
CA GLU A 47 3.05 1.70 -4.49
C GLU A 47 1.53 1.64 -4.56
N ALA A 48 0.99 1.25 -5.71
CA ALA A 48 -0.45 1.11 -5.84
C ALA A 48 -1.00 0.03 -4.91
N THR A 49 -0.28 -1.09 -4.79
CA THR A 49 -0.68 -2.17 -3.89
C THR A 49 -0.64 -1.70 -2.44
N LYS A 50 0.39 -0.95 -2.09
CA LYS A 50 0.52 -0.43 -0.74
C LYS A 50 -0.64 0.52 -0.42
N GLN A 51 -1.01 1.36 -1.40
CA GLN A 51 -2.13 2.27 -1.22
C GLN A 51 -3.43 1.51 -1.03
N GLU A 52 -3.62 0.45 -1.82
CA GLU A 52 -4.82 -0.37 -1.71
C GLU A 52 -4.89 -1.03 -0.33
N LEU A 53 -3.76 -1.52 0.15
CA LEU A 53 -3.72 -2.14 1.46
C LEU A 53 -4.07 -1.14 2.55
N SER A 54 -3.58 0.10 2.43
CA SER A 54 -3.91 1.16 3.38
C SER A 54 -5.40 1.50 3.34
N ASN A 55 -5.98 1.51 2.13
CA ASN A 55 -7.41 1.78 1.99
C ASN A 55 -8.24 0.69 2.66
N LEU A 56 -7.83 -0.56 2.47
CA LEU A 56 -8.57 -1.66 3.09
C LEU A 56 -8.48 -1.60 4.62
N LEU A 57 -7.32 -1.23 5.14
CA LEU A 57 -7.15 -1.11 6.58
C LEU A 57 -8.01 0.04 7.12
N ASN A 58 -8.07 1.15 6.40
CA ASN A 58 -8.92 2.26 6.80
C ASN A 58 -10.39 1.87 6.80
N GLU A 59 -10.81 1.11 5.78
CA GLU A 59 -12.19 0.64 5.74
C GLU A 59 -12.52 -0.23 6.94
N LYS A 60 -11.60 -1.13 7.29
CA LYS A 60 -11.79 -1.99 8.43
C LYS A 60 -11.93 -1.18 9.71
N GLU A 61 -11.08 -0.20 9.89
CA GLU A 61 -11.10 0.63 11.07
C GLU A 61 -12.37 1.48 11.14
N GLN A 62 -12.79 2.01 10.00
CA GLN A 62 -14.03 2.79 9.96
C GLN A 62 -15.23 1.92 10.27
N ASN A 63 -15.27 0.72 9.70
CA ASN A 63 -16.39 -0.17 9.97
C ASN A 63 -16.47 -0.54 11.43
N GLU A 64 -15.34 -0.75 12.07
CA GLU A 64 -15.34 -1.07 13.48
C GLU A 64 -15.70 0.14 14.33
N GLY A 65 -15.25 1.32 13.90
CA GLY A 65 -15.50 2.51 14.68
C GLY A 65 -16.86 3.11 14.46
N THR A 66 -17.47 2.87 13.30
CA THR A 66 -18.69 3.53 12.97
C THR A 66 -19.92 2.66 13.05
N VAL A 67 -19.75 1.46 13.50
CA VAL A 67 -20.89 0.57 13.59
C VAL A 67 -21.94 1.19 14.48
N VAL A 68 -21.56 2.05 15.35
CA VAL A 68 -22.46 2.69 16.22
C VAL A 68 -23.18 3.81 15.55
N ASP A 69 -22.57 4.44 14.56
CA ASP A 69 -23.12 5.58 13.95
C ASP A 69 -23.97 5.32 12.81
N ILE A 70 -24.09 4.19 12.47
CA ILE A 70 -24.72 3.89 11.31
C ILE A 70 -26.00 4.41 11.20
N ASN A 71 -26.30 4.87 11.70
CA ASN A 71 -27.34 5.38 11.44
C ASN A 71 -27.23 6.65 11.19
N THR A 72 -26.78 7.11 11.06
CA THR A 72 -26.60 8.22 10.71
C THR A 72 -26.21 8.54 9.53
N LYS A 73 -26.20 8.28 9.28
CA LYS A 73 -25.95 8.55 8.24
C LYS A 73 -25.93 8.56 7.54
N ASN A 74 -26.23 8.70 7.54
CA ASN A 74 -26.02 8.62 6.68
C ASN A 74 -25.84 8.84 6.28
N SER A 75 -25.94 9.20 6.59
CA SER A 75 -25.58 9.37 6.04
C SER A 75 -25.24 9.52 5.49
N PHE A 76 -25.22 9.95 5.55
CA PHE A 76 -24.85 9.98 4.91
C PHE A 76 -25.01 9.92 4.26
N THR A 77 -25.17 10.09 4.25
CA THR A 77 -25.33 9.90 3.63
C THR A 77 -25.55 9.90 3.13
N LYS A 78 -25.77 10.28 3.24
CA LYS A 78 -25.95 10.31 2.82
C LYS A 78 -25.89 10.30 2.42
#